data_d14252922dbf1c23a421144dfa2c9c70
#
_entry.id   d14252922dbf1c23a421144dfa2c9c70
#
_cell.length_a   1.000
_cell.length_b   1.000
_cell.length_c   1.000
_cell.angle_alpha   90.00
_cell.angle_beta   90.00
_cell.angle_gamma   90.00
#
_symmetry.space_group_name_H-M   'P 1'
#
loop_
_entity.id
_entity.type
_entity.pdbx_description
1 polymer ?
#
loop_
_entity_poly.entity_id
_entity_poly.type
_entity_poly.pdbx_seq_one_letter_code
_entity_poly.pdbx_strand_id
1 'polypeptide(L)'
;EHSQNITPDDQRRFVELDIIPSMQPSHAIGDLHFAIDRLGLDRINNAYAWRNLIDQGLIIAGGTDAPVEIGDPRIEFYAAVTRKDLDGFHAEGWNLDQKLTRYEALKMFTIWPAIASFEEEAKGTIEVGKFADFSIFDKDLMSIPEQKILEANNILTVVNGRVVFQE
;
A
#
# COMPACT_ATOMS: atom_id res chain seq x y z
N GLU A 1 8.39 -0.86 -11.26
CA GLU A 1 8.77 -0.90 -9.85
C GLU A 1 8.90 0.51 -9.30
N HIS A 2 8.51 0.73 -8.05
CA HIS A 2 8.46 1.97 -7.27
C HIS A 2 7.48 3.03 -7.78
N SER A 3 7.50 3.40 -9.05
CA SER A 3 6.58 4.36 -9.68
C SER A 3 6.34 5.66 -8.88
N GLN A 4 7.37 6.13 -8.18
CA GLN A 4 7.29 7.20 -7.19
C GLN A 4 6.87 8.54 -7.78
N ASN A 5 7.28 8.82 -9.03
CA ASN A 5 6.95 10.06 -9.71
C ASN A 5 6.71 9.79 -11.19
N ILE A 6 5.44 9.85 -11.62
CA ILE A 6 5.00 9.55 -12.97
C ILE A 6 4.27 10.77 -13.52
N THR A 7 4.71 11.27 -14.69
CA THR A 7 4.01 12.39 -15.34
C THR A 7 2.57 12.02 -15.69
N PRO A 8 1.63 12.99 -15.79
CA PRO A 8 0.26 12.69 -16.18
C PRO A 8 0.14 11.99 -17.53
N ASP A 9 1.04 12.30 -18.46
CA ASP A 9 1.07 11.63 -19.78
C ASP A 9 1.50 10.17 -19.66
N ASP A 10 2.49 9.88 -18.81
CA ASP A 10 2.93 8.51 -18.59
C ASP A 10 1.91 7.72 -17.74
N GLN A 11 1.17 8.35 -16.81
CA GLN A 11 0.06 7.68 -16.12
C GLN A 11 -0.97 7.14 -17.12
N ARG A 12 -1.32 7.92 -18.17
CA ARG A 12 -2.22 7.45 -19.25
C ARG A 12 -1.63 6.26 -20.01
N ARG A 13 -0.31 6.28 -20.25
CA ARG A 13 0.37 5.15 -20.93
C ARG A 13 0.37 3.88 -20.08
N PHE A 14 0.40 3.97 -18.76
CA PHE A 14 0.21 2.80 -17.89
C PHE A 14 -1.15 2.13 -18.14
N VAL A 15 -2.21 2.93 -18.28
CA VAL A 15 -3.55 2.42 -18.61
C VAL A 15 -3.60 1.80 -20.00
N GLU A 16 -3.08 2.51 -21.02
CA GLU A 16 -3.08 2.06 -22.42
C GLU A 16 -2.31 0.75 -22.64
N LEU A 17 -1.30 0.50 -21.81
CA LEU A 17 -0.40 -0.65 -21.92
C LEU A 17 -0.65 -1.72 -20.86
N ASP A 18 -1.72 -1.60 -20.05
CA ASP A 18 -2.04 -2.51 -18.94
C ASP A 18 -0.85 -2.72 -17.97
N ILE A 19 -0.11 -1.66 -17.68
CA ILE A 19 1.04 -1.75 -16.77
C ILE A 19 0.55 -1.64 -15.32
N ILE A 20 0.82 -2.64 -14.50
CA ILE A 20 0.55 -2.62 -13.07
C ILE A 20 1.72 -1.95 -12.35
N PRO A 21 1.54 -0.76 -11.73
CA PRO A 21 2.57 -0.16 -10.90
C PRO A 21 2.79 -0.97 -9.61
N SER A 22 4.05 -1.21 -9.25
CA SER A 22 4.44 -1.75 -7.96
C SER A 22 4.96 -0.62 -7.10
N MET A 23 4.36 -0.39 -5.92
CA MET A 23 4.62 0.80 -5.11
C MET A 23 4.67 0.48 -3.62
N GLN A 24 5.36 1.33 -2.87
CA GLN A 24 5.58 1.20 -1.44
C GLN A 24 5.05 2.45 -0.72
N PRO A 25 3.96 2.35 0.03
CA PRO A 25 3.42 3.49 0.76
C PRO A 25 4.36 4.11 1.80
N SER A 26 5.22 3.31 2.44
CA SER A 26 6.25 3.80 3.36
C SER A 26 7.21 4.78 2.70
N HIS A 27 7.58 4.58 1.43
CA HIS A 27 8.41 5.54 0.68
C HIS A 27 7.76 6.93 0.62
N ALA A 28 6.43 7.00 0.47
CA ALA A 28 5.76 8.29 0.42
C ALA A 28 5.87 9.05 1.75
N ILE A 29 5.77 8.36 2.89
CA ILE A 29 5.87 8.99 4.20
C ILE A 29 7.31 9.23 4.63
N GLY A 30 8.27 8.49 4.11
CA GLY A 30 9.70 8.76 4.27
C GLY A 30 10.16 9.94 3.44
N ASP A 31 9.73 10.01 2.19
CA ASP A 31 10.15 11.06 1.24
C ASP A 31 9.50 12.43 1.51
N LEU A 32 8.40 12.49 2.26
CA LEU A 32 7.69 13.74 2.54
C LEU A 32 8.59 14.82 3.15
N HIS A 33 9.68 14.41 3.82
CA HIS A 33 10.64 15.32 4.45
C HIS A 33 11.46 16.15 3.46
N PHE A 34 11.61 15.68 2.21
CA PHE A 34 12.44 16.32 1.20
C PHE A 34 11.86 16.33 -0.21
N ALA A 35 10.75 15.62 -0.43
CA ALA A 35 10.19 15.48 -1.77
C ALA A 35 9.85 16.81 -2.43
N ILE A 36 9.25 17.73 -1.68
CA ILE A 36 8.90 19.07 -2.20
C ILE A 36 10.14 19.88 -2.60
N ASP A 37 11.23 19.78 -1.86
CA ASP A 37 12.48 20.49 -2.16
C ASP A 37 13.18 19.91 -3.41
N ARG A 38 12.98 18.61 -3.67
CA ARG A 38 13.56 17.91 -4.82
C ARG A 38 12.73 18.05 -6.09
N LEU A 39 11.43 17.96 -5.95
CA LEU A 39 10.51 17.95 -7.09
C LEU A 39 10.00 19.35 -7.45
N GLY A 40 9.86 20.22 -6.46
CA GLY A 40 9.20 21.50 -6.60
C GLY A 40 7.68 21.38 -6.68
N LEU A 41 6.97 22.51 -6.57
CA LEU A 41 5.51 22.57 -6.48
C LEU A 41 4.80 21.99 -7.72
N ASP A 42 5.40 22.13 -8.88
CA ASP A 42 4.77 21.68 -10.14
C ASP A 42 4.74 20.17 -10.28
N ARG A 43 5.73 19.45 -9.75
CA ARG A 43 5.87 17.99 -9.91
C ARG A 43 5.43 17.19 -8.71
N ILE A 44 5.34 17.83 -7.53
CA ILE A 44 5.01 17.12 -6.28
C ILE A 44 3.65 16.42 -6.33
N ASN A 45 2.68 16.96 -7.06
CA ASN A 45 1.35 16.38 -7.20
C ASN A 45 1.34 15.07 -8.01
N ASN A 46 2.43 14.77 -8.72
CA ASN A 46 2.61 13.53 -9.45
C ASN A 46 3.39 12.48 -8.66
N ALA A 47 3.85 12.84 -7.45
CA ALA A 47 4.57 11.94 -6.58
C ALA A 47 3.59 11.08 -5.78
N TYR A 48 3.81 9.76 -5.83
CA TYR A 48 2.96 8.80 -5.12
C TYR A 48 1.47 9.00 -5.40
N ALA A 49 1.14 9.16 -6.70
CA ALA A 49 -0.18 9.54 -7.19
C ALA A 49 -1.14 8.36 -7.26
N TRP A 50 -1.31 7.64 -6.15
CA TRP A 50 -2.09 6.39 -6.08
C TRP A 50 -3.54 6.57 -6.47
N ARG A 51 -4.19 7.63 -5.98
CA ARG A 51 -5.60 7.93 -6.32
C ARG A 51 -5.76 8.17 -7.81
N ASN A 52 -4.87 8.96 -8.40
CA ASN A 52 -4.91 9.24 -9.83
C ASN A 52 -4.80 7.97 -10.67
N LEU A 53 -3.95 7.03 -10.27
CA LEU A 53 -3.76 5.75 -10.96
C LEU A 53 -5.00 4.85 -10.83
N ILE A 54 -5.56 4.74 -9.61
CA ILE A 54 -6.75 3.92 -9.34
C ILE A 54 -7.99 4.51 -10.03
N ASP A 55 -8.16 5.83 -10.02
CA ASP A 55 -9.30 6.50 -10.68
C ASP A 55 -9.28 6.33 -12.21
N GLN A 56 -8.11 6.05 -12.78
CA GLN A 56 -7.95 5.67 -14.19
C GLN A 56 -8.16 4.18 -14.44
N GLY A 57 -8.49 3.39 -13.43
CA GLY A 57 -8.79 1.96 -13.54
C GLY A 57 -7.62 1.03 -13.30
N LEU A 58 -6.44 1.54 -12.94
CA LEU A 58 -5.29 0.71 -12.59
C LEU A 58 -5.43 0.09 -11.21
N ILE A 59 -4.82 -1.08 -11.03
CA ILE A 59 -4.54 -1.66 -9.72
C ILE A 59 -3.08 -1.38 -9.35
N ILE A 60 -2.77 -1.37 -8.06
CA ILE A 60 -1.42 -1.11 -7.55
C ILE A 60 -0.96 -2.31 -6.72
N ALA A 61 0.12 -2.96 -7.14
CA ALA A 61 0.75 -4.00 -6.32
C ALA A 61 1.58 -3.34 -5.21
N GLY A 62 1.21 -3.54 -3.95
CA GLY A 62 1.91 -3.00 -2.79
C GLY A 62 2.99 -3.91 -2.26
N GLY A 63 4.02 -3.32 -1.68
CA GLY A 63 5.10 -4.02 -1.02
C GLY A 63 5.81 -3.10 -0.02
N THR A 64 6.76 -3.65 0.74
CA THR A 64 7.55 -2.90 1.72
C THR A 64 8.94 -2.52 1.22
N ASP A 65 9.41 -3.19 0.17
CA ASP A 65 10.81 -3.07 -0.29
C ASP A 65 11.85 -3.37 0.82
N ALA A 66 11.50 -4.27 1.74
CA ALA A 66 12.44 -4.67 2.80
C ALA A 66 13.71 -5.31 2.19
N PRO A 67 14.92 -4.99 2.67
CA PRO A 67 15.25 -4.25 3.90
C PRO A 67 15.47 -2.73 3.72
N VAL A 68 15.05 -2.14 2.61
CA VAL A 68 15.10 -0.68 2.41
C VAL A 68 14.21 0.01 3.44
N GLU A 69 12.99 -0.51 3.61
CA GLU A 69 12.07 -0.10 4.66
C GLU A 69 12.02 -1.13 5.81
N ILE A 70 11.34 -0.80 6.90
CA ILE A 70 11.23 -1.64 8.11
C ILE A 70 10.62 -3.02 7.80
N GLY A 71 9.78 -3.11 6.77
CA GLY A 71 9.15 -4.36 6.38
C GLY A 71 7.88 -4.72 7.18
N ASP A 72 7.35 -3.78 7.96
CA ASP A 72 6.11 -3.98 8.72
C ASP A 72 4.88 -3.63 7.85
N PRO A 73 4.03 -4.60 7.50
CA PRO A 73 2.87 -4.35 6.65
C PRO A 73 1.84 -3.39 7.26
N ARG A 74 1.85 -3.20 8.58
CA ARG A 74 0.98 -2.21 9.26
C ARG A 74 1.40 -0.79 8.92
N ILE A 75 2.70 -0.54 8.78
CA ILE A 75 3.24 0.76 8.36
C ILE A 75 2.77 1.06 6.94
N GLU A 76 2.86 0.08 6.05
CA GLU A 76 2.40 0.24 4.66
C GLU A 76 0.91 0.55 4.58
N PHE A 77 0.10 -0.22 5.30
CA PHE A 77 -1.34 0.01 5.36
C PHE A 77 -1.66 1.39 5.95
N TYR A 78 -1.00 1.76 7.05
CA TYR A 78 -1.13 3.08 7.68
C TYR A 78 -0.76 4.21 6.71
N ALA A 79 0.39 4.12 6.06
CA ALA A 79 0.86 5.11 5.10
C ALA A 79 -0.09 5.27 3.91
N ALA A 80 -0.62 4.15 3.38
CA ALA A 80 -1.57 4.16 2.28
C ALA A 80 -2.86 4.91 2.60
N VAL A 81 -3.39 4.77 3.82
CA VAL A 81 -4.69 5.37 4.21
C VAL A 81 -4.56 6.74 4.87
N THR A 82 -3.38 7.09 5.40
CA THR A 82 -3.20 8.36 6.14
C THR A 82 -2.30 9.38 5.45
N ARG A 83 -1.28 8.92 4.74
CA ARG A 83 -0.17 9.73 4.18
C ARG A 83 0.53 10.56 5.25
N LYS A 84 0.63 10.03 6.46
CA LYS A 84 1.30 10.63 7.63
C LYS A 84 2.55 9.83 7.94
N ASP A 85 3.62 10.52 8.35
CA ASP A 85 4.80 9.83 8.85
C ASP A 85 4.57 9.25 10.26
N LEU A 86 5.57 8.53 10.74
CA LEU A 86 5.51 7.87 12.03
C LEU A 86 5.86 8.81 13.20
N ASP A 87 6.57 9.90 12.92
CA ASP A 87 7.13 10.83 13.92
C ASP A 87 6.28 12.10 14.11
N GLY A 88 5.19 12.24 13.34
CA GLY A 88 4.28 13.38 13.42
C GLY A 88 4.74 14.61 12.63
N PHE A 89 5.78 14.50 11.82
CA PHE A 89 6.09 15.52 10.82
C PHE A 89 4.97 15.55 9.78
N HIS A 90 4.51 16.73 9.40
CA HIS A 90 3.29 16.86 8.63
C HIS A 90 2.10 16.05 9.22
N ALA A 91 1.78 16.32 10.50
CA ALA A 91 0.74 15.58 11.25
C ALA A 91 -0.62 15.52 10.55
N GLU A 92 -0.92 16.48 9.68
CA GLU A 92 -2.13 16.47 8.83
C GLU A 92 -2.00 15.49 7.65
N GLY A 93 -0.79 15.00 7.35
CA GLY A 93 -0.46 14.23 6.16
C GLY A 93 -0.14 15.13 4.96
N TRP A 94 0.47 14.59 3.92
CA TRP A 94 0.79 15.32 2.71
C TRP A 94 0.09 14.73 1.48
N ASN A 95 -0.30 15.61 0.55
CA ASN A 95 -0.95 15.21 -0.69
C ASN A 95 -2.15 14.26 -0.44
N LEU A 96 -3.04 14.68 0.49
CA LEU A 96 -4.11 13.84 1.04
C LEU A 96 -5.11 13.36 -0.01
N ASP A 97 -5.24 14.09 -1.12
CA ASP A 97 -6.09 13.68 -2.24
C ASP A 97 -5.64 12.37 -2.88
N GLN A 98 -4.39 11.96 -2.63
CA GLN A 98 -3.82 10.70 -3.14
C GLN A 98 -3.96 9.53 -2.18
N LYS A 99 -4.53 9.69 -0.98
CA LYS A 99 -4.72 8.59 -0.04
C LYS A 99 -5.70 7.53 -0.56
N LEU A 100 -5.50 6.31 -0.11
CA LEU A 100 -6.38 5.19 -0.41
C LEU A 100 -7.48 5.03 0.63
N THR A 101 -8.60 4.47 0.22
CA THR A 101 -9.55 3.88 1.17
C THR A 101 -8.93 2.63 1.81
N ARG A 102 -9.39 2.25 2.99
CA ARG A 102 -8.93 1.01 3.65
C ARG A 102 -9.13 -0.23 2.80
N TYR A 103 -10.21 -0.26 2.03
CA TYR A 103 -10.50 -1.38 1.14
C TYR A 103 -9.51 -1.47 -0.03
N GLU A 104 -9.13 -0.35 -0.61
CA GLU A 104 -8.08 -0.29 -1.63
C GLU A 104 -6.71 -0.64 -1.05
N ALA A 105 -6.39 -0.12 0.13
CA ALA A 105 -5.16 -0.47 0.84
C ALA A 105 -5.10 -1.97 1.16
N LEU A 106 -6.22 -2.59 1.58
CA LEU A 106 -6.27 -4.03 1.78
C LEU A 106 -6.00 -4.80 0.46
N LYS A 107 -6.64 -4.39 -0.64
CA LYS A 107 -6.41 -4.99 -1.95
C LYS A 107 -4.96 -4.83 -2.42
N MET A 108 -4.36 -3.68 -2.14
CA MET A 108 -2.97 -3.36 -2.48
C MET A 108 -1.97 -4.37 -1.88
N PHE A 109 -2.30 -4.97 -0.74
CA PHE A 109 -1.44 -5.95 -0.06
C PHE A 109 -1.99 -7.39 -0.12
N THR A 110 -3.04 -7.64 -0.91
CA THR A 110 -3.65 -8.97 -1.02
C THR A 110 -3.88 -9.36 -2.47
N ILE A 111 -5.06 -9.05 -3.03
CA ILE A 111 -5.43 -9.53 -4.37
C ILE A 111 -4.66 -8.85 -5.51
N TRP A 112 -4.33 -7.57 -5.40
CA TRP A 112 -3.63 -6.88 -6.49
C TRP A 112 -2.20 -7.38 -6.73
N PRO A 113 -1.37 -7.66 -5.70
CA PRO A 113 -0.09 -8.35 -5.90
C PRO A 113 -0.25 -9.77 -6.45
N ALA A 114 -1.32 -10.49 -6.08
CA ALA A 114 -1.59 -11.81 -6.62
C ALA A 114 -1.86 -11.73 -8.13
N ILE A 115 -2.67 -10.75 -8.57
CA ILE A 115 -2.89 -10.48 -10.01
C ILE A 115 -1.58 -10.13 -10.71
N ALA A 116 -0.76 -9.25 -10.12
CA ALA A 116 0.52 -8.85 -10.70
C ALA A 116 1.51 -10.00 -10.85
N SER A 117 1.37 -11.06 -10.04
CA SER A 117 2.18 -12.28 -10.12
C SER A 117 1.49 -13.43 -10.87
N PHE A 118 0.29 -13.20 -11.44
CA PHE A 118 -0.52 -14.23 -12.13
C PHE A 118 -0.91 -15.41 -11.21
N GLU A 119 -1.18 -15.13 -9.94
CA GLU A 119 -1.50 -16.14 -8.92
C GLU A 119 -2.87 -15.87 -8.25
N GLU A 120 -3.71 -15.02 -8.82
CA GLU A 120 -5.01 -14.63 -8.28
C GLU A 120 -6.00 -15.80 -8.13
N GLU A 121 -5.81 -16.87 -8.90
CA GLU A 121 -6.59 -18.10 -8.76
C GLU A 121 -6.16 -18.94 -7.55
N ALA A 122 -4.94 -18.72 -7.04
CA ALA A 122 -4.35 -19.50 -5.96
C ALA A 122 -4.31 -18.77 -4.62
N LYS A 123 -4.24 -17.42 -4.63
CA LYS A 123 -4.09 -16.59 -3.42
C LYS A 123 -4.65 -15.18 -3.59
N GLY A 124 -4.54 -14.35 -2.55
CA GLY A 124 -4.96 -12.94 -2.54
C GLY A 124 -6.36 -12.70 -2.00
N THR A 125 -7.20 -13.74 -1.90
CA THR A 125 -8.53 -13.69 -1.25
C THR A 125 -8.75 -14.94 -0.41
N ILE A 126 -9.65 -14.83 0.58
CA ILE A 126 -10.06 -15.98 1.40
C ILE A 126 -11.28 -16.62 0.73
N GLU A 127 -11.02 -17.61 -0.13
CA GLU A 127 -12.03 -18.32 -0.92
C GLU A 127 -11.74 -19.81 -0.94
N VAL A 128 -12.81 -20.62 -1.12
CA VAL A 128 -12.66 -22.09 -1.24
C VAL A 128 -11.85 -22.41 -2.50
N GLY A 129 -10.82 -23.21 -2.33
CA GLY A 129 -9.93 -23.64 -3.42
C GLY A 129 -8.61 -22.89 -3.48
N LYS A 130 -8.48 -21.76 -2.78
CA LYS A 130 -7.22 -21.02 -2.65
C LYS A 130 -6.40 -21.48 -1.45
N PHE A 131 -5.12 -21.09 -1.44
CA PHE A 131 -4.27 -21.34 -0.28
C PHE A 131 -4.85 -20.69 0.97
N ALA A 132 -4.78 -21.40 2.08
CA ALA A 132 -5.14 -20.88 3.39
C ALA A 132 -3.96 -20.05 3.95
N ASP A 133 -3.74 -18.86 3.35
CA ASP A 133 -2.72 -17.90 3.72
C ASP A 133 -3.41 -16.67 4.29
N PHE A 134 -3.23 -16.41 5.59
CA PHE A 134 -3.84 -15.25 6.25
C PHE A 134 -3.12 -14.85 7.53
N SER A 135 -3.23 -13.58 7.87
CA SER A 135 -2.81 -13.02 9.16
C SER A 135 -4.03 -12.53 9.92
N ILE A 136 -4.05 -12.78 11.21
CA ILE A 136 -5.10 -12.32 12.13
C ILE A 136 -4.53 -11.28 13.06
N PHE A 137 -5.19 -10.14 13.14
CA PHE A 137 -4.83 -9.04 14.04
C PHE A 137 -5.80 -8.99 15.23
N ASP A 138 -5.32 -8.49 16.37
CA ASP A 138 -6.11 -8.26 17.59
C ASP A 138 -7.13 -7.12 17.45
N LYS A 139 -7.01 -6.32 16.40
CA LYS A 139 -7.89 -5.18 16.09
C LYS A 139 -8.37 -5.24 14.65
N ASP A 140 -9.59 -4.75 14.43
CA ASP A 140 -10.15 -4.63 13.08
C ASP A 140 -9.54 -3.41 12.37
N LEU A 141 -8.53 -3.63 11.55
CA LEU A 141 -7.84 -2.60 10.76
C LEU A 141 -8.79 -1.81 9.83
N MET A 142 -9.94 -2.38 9.50
CA MET A 142 -10.90 -1.76 8.59
C MET A 142 -11.77 -0.70 9.29
N SER A 143 -11.87 -0.70 10.63
CA SER A 143 -12.78 0.16 11.37
C SER A 143 -12.15 0.99 12.49
N ILE A 144 -11.01 0.58 13.06
CA ILE A 144 -10.34 1.32 14.15
C ILE A 144 -9.91 2.72 13.72
N PRO A 145 -9.76 3.69 14.66
CA PRO A 145 -9.17 4.99 14.35
C PRO A 145 -7.79 4.85 13.68
N GLU A 146 -7.48 5.74 12.72
CA GLU A 146 -6.21 5.69 11.96
C GLU A 146 -4.99 5.60 12.88
N GLN A 147 -4.98 6.35 13.98
CA GLN A 147 -3.89 6.39 14.96
C GLN A 147 -3.67 5.04 15.68
N LYS A 148 -4.67 4.14 15.63
CA LYS A 148 -4.63 2.83 16.26
C LYS A 148 -4.16 1.70 15.32
N ILE A 149 -3.98 1.99 14.04
CA ILE A 149 -3.55 0.98 13.05
C ILE A 149 -2.19 0.38 13.47
N LEU A 150 -1.24 1.22 13.85
CA LEU A 150 0.10 0.79 14.26
C LEU A 150 0.13 0.04 15.62
N GLU A 151 -0.94 0.16 16.42
CA GLU A 151 -1.11 -0.56 17.68
C GLU A 151 -1.76 -1.94 17.51
N ALA A 152 -2.17 -2.31 16.31
CA ALA A 152 -2.72 -3.64 16.05
C ALA A 152 -1.60 -4.69 16.06
N ASN A 153 -1.78 -5.77 16.81
CA ASN A 153 -0.81 -6.86 16.86
C ASN A 153 -1.25 -8.01 15.97
N ASN A 154 -0.32 -8.58 15.24
CA ASN A 154 -0.55 -9.84 14.55
C ASN A 154 -0.52 -10.96 15.59
N ILE A 155 -1.65 -11.63 15.81
CA ILE A 155 -1.80 -12.68 16.80
C ILE A 155 -1.70 -14.08 16.21
N LEU A 156 -1.87 -14.21 14.89
CA LEU A 156 -1.72 -15.50 14.21
C LEU A 156 -1.37 -15.29 12.75
N THR A 157 -0.44 -16.10 12.22
CA THR A 157 -0.18 -16.20 10.79
C THR A 157 -0.28 -17.65 10.35
N VAL A 158 -1.04 -17.87 9.28
CA VAL A 158 -1.21 -19.19 8.65
C VAL A 158 -0.67 -19.12 7.22
N VAL A 159 0.13 -20.12 6.84
CA VAL A 159 0.65 -20.28 5.49
C VAL A 159 0.38 -21.70 5.02
N ASN A 160 -0.29 -21.81 3.90
CA ASN A 160 -0.73 -23.11 3.34
C ASN A 160 -1.42 -24.01 4.37
N GLY A 161 -2.33 -23.41 5.15
CA GLY A 161 -3.10 -24.10 6.19
C GLY A 161 -2.30 -24.47 7.45
N ARG A 162 -1.05 -24.04 7.58
CA ARG A 162 -0.22 -24.31 8.76
C ARG A 162 0.00 -23.03 9.55
N VAL A 163 -0.20 -23.09 10.86
CA VAL A 163 0.16 -21.99 11.76
C VAL A 163 1.68 -21.86 11.78
N VAL A 164 2.19 -20.70 11.35
CA VAL A 164 3.63 -20.40 11.33
C VAL A 164 4.03 -19.37 12.38
N PHE A 165 3.05 -18.63 12.90
CA PHE A 165 3.20 -17.70 14.01
C PHE A 165 1.91 -17.70 14.84
N GLN A 166 2.06 -17.67 16.16
CA GLN A 166 0.99 -17.47 17.13
C GLN A 166 1.57 -16.79 18.36
N GLU A 167 0.96 -15.67 18.80
CA GLU A 167 1.27 -14.99 20.05
C GLU A 167 0.76 -15.76 21.27
#